data_386e73aedc20859e8ac75f88888cd479
#
_entry.id   386e73aedc20859e8ac75f88888cd479
#
_cell.length_a   1.000
_cell.length_b   1.000
_cell.length_c   1.000
_cell.angle_alpha   90.00
_cell.angle_beta   90.00
_cell.angle_gamma   90.00
#
_symmetry.space_group_name_H-M   'P 1'
#
loop_
_entity.id
_entity.type
_entity.pdbx_description
1 polymer ?
#
loop_
_entity_poly.entity_id
_entity_poly.type
_entity_poly.pdbx_seq_one_letter_code
_entity_poly.pdbx_strand_id
1 'polypeptide(L)'
;VRLFCIANCVAKNNEIYYENVVYDTAGLIKQLGLDLHQVAKQIANEGSIGPFAPDFKNSKPKRKITKLKPISYEIPKTIKDVRKFVHAVYDTIWNRRNFSAINDVFSNNIEFEGSTGRKFKGVKQLRKFIISIVASFPDLALSIEDLYWMGNTKDGFLISIRWGAVGTHKGNGIYGPPTNRECYLWGITQWEIKNNKIIKEWTGFNELAILMQLLGDKK
;
A
#
# COMPACT_ATOMS: atom_id res chain seq x y z
N VAL A 1 -10.62 5.05 20.92
CA VAL A 1 -10.52 5.05 19.47
C VAL A 1 -9.10 5.43 19.06
N ARG A 2 -8.49 4.68 18.15
CA ARG A 2 -7.15 4.95 17.62
C ARG A 2 -7.24 5.12 16.10
N LEU A 3 -6.79 6.24 15.58
CA LEU A 3 -6.65 6.47 14.15
C LEU A 3 -5.19 6.20 13.75
N PHE A 4 -4.98 5.19 12.90
CA PHE A 4 -3.68 4.96 12.27
C PHE A 4 -3.55 5.87 11.04
N CYS A 5 -2.43 6.56 10.93
CA CYS A 5 -2.12 7.36 9.75
C CYS A 5 -0.61 7.31 9.46
N ILE A 6 -0.27 7.52 8.21
CA ILE A 6 1.12 7.74 7.77
C ILE A 6 1.13 9.03 6.96
N ALA A 7 2.04 9.94 7.31
CA ALA A 7 2.28 11.19 6.58
C ALA A 7 3.70 11.22 6.01
N ASN A 8 3.81 11.66 4.76
CA ASN A 8 5.07 12.04 4.13
C ASN A 8 5.07 13.56 3.96
N CYS A 9 5.89 14.23 4.74
CA CYS A 9 6.02 15.68 4.71
C CYS A 9 7.34 16.09 4.06
N VAL A 10 7.29 17.03 3.12
CA VAL A 10 8.48 17.65 2.54
C VAL A 10 8.60 19.07 3.10
N ALA A 11 9.67 19.31 3.84
CA ALA A 11 9.93 20.58 4.48
C ALA A 11 11.10 21.32 3.84
N LYS A 12 11.02 22.65 3.80
CA LYS A 12 12.11 23.57 3.43
C LYS A 12 12.01 24.80 4.32
N ASN A 13 13.14 25.25 4.84
CA ASN A 13 13.23 26.42 5.75
C ASN A 13 12.29 26.31 6.97
N ASN A 14 12.17 25.10 7.56
CA ASN A 14 11.27 24.79 8.67
C ASN A 14 9.75 24.88 8.35
N GLU A 15 9.40 24.94 7.09
CA GLU A 15 8.00 24.94 6.64
C GLU A 15 7.69 23.68 5.83
N ILE A 16 6.56 23.05 6.11
CA ILE A 16 6.06 21.94 5.29
C ILE A 16 5.34 22.56 4.09
N TYR A 17 5.83 22.31 2.89
CA TYR A 17 5.22 22.81 1.65
C TYR A 17 4.54 21.72 0.82
N TYR A 18 4.72 20.47 1.18
CA TYR A 18 4.07 19.33 0.53
C TYR A 18 3.86 18.19 1.53
N GLU A 19 2.66 17.65 1.55
CA GLU A 19 2.28 16.55 2.41
C GLU A 19 1.40 15.54 1.68
N ASN A 20 1.66 14.26 1.91
CA ASN A 20 0.75 13.17 1.57
C ASN A 20 0.39 12.44 2.85
N VAL A 21 -0.89 12.31 3.14
CA VAL A 21 -1.37 11.60 4.33
C VAL A 21 -2.33 10.49 3.93
N VAL A 22 -2.15 9.32 4.53
CA VAL A 22 -3.11 8.23 4.47
C VAL A 22 -3.70 8.04 5.85
N TYR A 23 -5.03 8.15 5.95
CA TYR A 23 -5.79 7.86 7.16
C TYR A 23 -6.45 6.48 7.06
N ASP A 24 -6.40 5.70 8.13
CA ASP A 24 -7.11 4.44 8.26
C ASP A 24 -8.58 4.66 8.65
N THR A 25 -9.34 5.29 7.76
CA THR A 25 -10.77 5.56 7.97
C THR A 25 -11.58 4.27 8.11
N ALA A 26 -11.18 3.21 7.40
CA ALA A 26 -11.84 1.91 7.51
C ALA A 26 -11.64 1.29 8.90
N GLY A 27 -10.45 1.42 9.48
CA GLY A 27 -10.17 1.01 10.85
C GLY A 27 -10.96 1.81 11.88
N LEU A 28 -11.16 3.10 11.64
CA LEU A 28 -12.00 3.96 12.48
C LEU A 28 -13.46 3.49 12.46
N ILE A 29 -14.03 3.25 11.29
CA ILE A 29 -15.42 2.77 11.11
C ILE A 29 -15.64 1.46 11.89
N LYS A 30 -14.70 0.51 11.76
CA LYS A 30 -14.75 -0.75 12.51
C LYS A 30 -14.70 -0.56 14.04
N GLN A 31 -13.86 0.36 14.53
CA GLN A 31 -13.77 0.67 15.96
C GLN A 31 -15.05 1.29 16.52
N LEU A 32 -15.84 1.98 15.69
CA LEU A 32 -17.15 2.52 16.03
C LEU A 32 -18.25 1.45 15.98
N GLY A 33 -17.94 0.20 15.64
CA GLY A 33 -18.91 -0.89 15.55
C GLY A 33 -19.82 -0.83 14.31
N LEU A 34 -19.46 -0.01 13.32
CA LEU A 34 -20.25 0.16 12.10
C LEU A 34 -19.84 -0.90 11.04
N ASP A 35 -20.81 -1.30 10.20
CA ASP A 35 -20.55 -2.17 9.07
C ASP A 35 -19.82 -1.39 7.96
N LEU A 36 -18.58 -1.75 7.73
CA LEU A 36 -17.70 -1.06 6.78
C LEU A 36 -18.23 -1.14 5.33
N HIS A 37 -18.88 -2.26 4.93
CA HIS A 37 -19.42 -2.41 3.58
C HIS A 37 -20.65 -1.55 3.38
N GLN A 38 -21.53 -1.53 4.38
CA GLN A 38 -22.72 -0.67 4.36
C GLN A 38 -22.35 0.80 4.29
N VAL A 39 -21.43 1.26 5.15
CA VAL A 39 -20.94 2.64 5.15
C VAL A 39 -20.26 2.98 3.82
N ALA A 40 -19.41 2.10 3.28
CA ALA A 40 -18.75 2.33 2.00
C ALA A 40 -19.77 2.48 0.85
N LYS A 41 -20.79 1.63 0.80
CA LYS A 41 -21.85 1.69 -0.21
C LYS A 41 -22.66 2.98 -0.09
N GLN A 42 -23.05 3.35 1.12
CA GLN A 42 -23.79 4.58 1.39
C GLN A 42 -23.00 5.81 0.92
N ILE A 43 -21.75 5.99 1.36
CA ILE A 43 -20.93 7.13 0.96
C ILE A 43 -20.69 7.15 -0.55
N ALA A 44 -20.48 6.00 -1.17
CA ALA A 44 -20.27 5.93 -2.61
C ALA A 44 -21.48 6.41 -3.43
N ASN A 45 -22.68 6.20 -2.93
CA ASN A 45 -23.94 6.55 -3.61
C ASN A 45 -24.40 7.97 -3.30
N GLU A 46 -24.25 8.43 -2.06
CA GLU A 46 -24.65 9.76 -1.61
C GLU A 46 -23.63 10.87 -1.99
N GLY A 47 -22.44 10.49 -2.40
CA GLY A 47 -21.35 11.41 -2.66
C GLY A 47 -20.50 11.68 -1.43
N SER A 48 -19.38 12.36 -1.63
CA SER A 48 -18.40 12.63 -0.60
C SER A 48 -18.92 13.54 0.50
N ILE A 49 -18.82 13.10 1.72
CA ILE A 49 -19.13 13.86 2.90
C ILE A 49 -17.85 14.16 3.68
N GLY A 50 -17.29 15.35 3.45
CA GLY A 50 -16.24 15.92 4.30
C GLY A 50 -14.79 15.63 3.88
N PRO A 51 -13.83 16.12 4.67
CA PRO A 51 -12.39 16.16 4.31
C PRO A 51 -11.71 14.79 4.23
N PHE A 52 -12.34 13.74 4.73
CA PHE A 52 -11.80 12.36 4.70
C PHE A 52 -12.30 11.55 3.51
N ALA A 53 -13.09 12.16 2.64
CA ALA A 53 -13.55 11.50 1.44
C ALA A 53 -12.41 11.30 0.46
N PRO A 54 -12.27 10.10 -0.11
CA PRO A 54 -11.24 9.85 -1.09
C PRO A 54 -11.47 10.70 -2.33
N ASP A 55 -10.51 11.54 -2.68
CA ASP A 55 -10.53 12.24 -3.97
C ASP A 55 -10.06 11.30 -5.09
N PHE A 56 -11.02 10.58 -5.68
CA PHE A 56 -10.74 9.67 -6.78
C PHE A 56 -10.30 10.38 -8.07
N LYS A 57 -10.59 11.67 -8.23
CA LYS A 57 -10.21 12.40 -9.44
C LYS A 57 -8.71 12.70 -9.46
N ASN A 58 -8.15 13.00 -8.27
CA ASN A 58 -6.73 13.32 -8.11
C ASN A 58 -5.88 12.13 -7.64
N SER A 59 -6.53 11.01 -7.23
CA SER A 59 -5.84 9.82 -6.73
C SER A 59 -5.42 8.84 -7.82
N LYS A 60 -5.73 9.10 -9.08
CA LYS A 60 -5.31 8.24 -10.20
C LYS A 60 -3.79 8.18 -10.29
N PRO A 61 -3.19 6.99 -10.51
CA PRO A 61 -1.75 6.89 -10.73
C PRO A 61 -1.31 7.86 -11.82
N LYS A 62 -0.28 8.65 -11.53
CA LYS A 62 0.28 9.65 -12.46
C LYS A 62 0.84 9.04 -13.75
N ARG A 63 1.04 7.73 -13.78
CA ARG A 63 1.48 6.96 -14.95
C ARG A 63 0.43 5.94 -15.33
N LYS A 64 -0.01 5.97 -16.59
CA LYS A 64 -0.66 4.80 -17.18
C LYS A 64 0.35 3.65 -17.11
N ILE A 65 0.04 2.64 -16.31
CA ILE A 65 0.83 1.40 -16.26
C ILE A 65 0.48 0.64 -17.54
N THR A 66 1.09 1.06 -18.64
CA THR A 66 0.98 0.36 -19.90
C THR A 66 2.00 -0.76 -19.90
N LYS A 67 1.53 -2.00 -20.04
CA LYS A 67 2.30 -3.25 -20.22
C LYS A 67 3.67 -3.21 -19.55
N LEU A 68 3.77 -3.87 -18.41
CA LEU A 68 5.04 -4.10 -17.73
C LEU A 68 6.06 -4.67 -18.73
N LYS A 69 7.04 -3.86 -19.11
CA LYS A 69 8.20 -4.39 -19.81
C LYS A 69 8.90 -5.37 -18.86
N PRO A 70 9.33 -6.53 -19.31
CA PRO A 70 10.03 -7.49 -18.47
C PRO A 70 11.46 -6.99 -18.16
N ILE A 71 11.61 -6.01 -17.30
CA ILE A 71 12.91 -5.64 -16.76
C ILE A 71 13.11 -6.51 -15.53
N SER A 72 14.02 -7.47 -15.64
CA SER A 72 14.44 -8.28 -14.49
C SER A 72 15.32 -7.41 -13.58
N TYR A 73 14.73 -6.84 -12.53
CA TYR A 73 15.51 -6.28 -11.45
C TYR A 73 15.90 -7.42 -10.51
N GLU A 74 17.17 -7.77 -10.47
CA GLU A 74 17.68 -8.56 -9.35
C GLU A 74 17.62 -7.72 -8.08
N ILE A 75 17.06 -8.28 -7.02
CA ILE A 75 17.09 -7.65 -5.70
C ILE A 75 18.54 -7.68 -5.21
N PRO A 76 19.17 -6.52 -4.98
CA PRO A 76 20.56 -6.49 -4.58
C PRO A 76 20.73 -7.08 -3.17
N LYS A 77 21.75 -7.95 -3.00
CA LYS A 77 22.10 -8.53 -1.69
C LYS A 77 22.56 -7.48 -0.68
N THR A 78 23.15 -6.38 -1.17
CA THR A 78 23.58 -5.24 -0.35
C THR A 78 22.96 -3.98 -0.90
N ILE A 79 22.36 -3.16 -0.04
CA ILE A 79 21.66 -1.94 -0.44
C ILE A 79 22.69 -0.80 -0.57
N LYS A 80 23.24 -0.66 -1.78
CA LYS A 80 24.09 0.48 -2.14
C LYS A 80 23.29 1.64 -2.74
N ASP A 81 22.16 1.33 -3.35
CA ASP A 81 21.23 2.26 -3.98
C ASP A 81 19.80 1.92 -3.52
N VAL A 82 19.27 2.77 -2.65
CA VAL A 82 17.94 2.59 -2.05
C VAL A 82 16.85 2.62 -3.11
N ARG A 83 16.93 3.52 -4.08
CA ARG A 83 15.93 3.62 -5.15
C ARG A 83 15.86 2.33 -5.97
N LYS A 84 17.01 1.84 -6.40
CA LYS A 84 17.12 0.60 -7.15
C LYS A 84 16.60 -0.59 -6.36
N PHE A 85 16.93 -0.67 -5.06
CA PHE A 85 16.44 -1.72 -4.17
C PHE A 85 14.91 -1.69 -4.05
N VAL A 86 14.32 -0.54 -3.76
CA VAL A 86 12.87 -0.41 -3.60
C VAL A 86 12.14 -0.79 -4.87
N HIS A 87 12.58 -0.29 -6.03
CA HIS A 87 11.97 -0.66 -7.32
C HIS A 87 12.09 -2.16 -7.60
N ALA A 88 13.24 -2.78 -7.29
CA ALA A 88 13.44 -4.21 -7.46
C ALA A 88 12.48 -5.03 -6.59
N VAL A 89 12.29 -4.65 -5.33
CA VAL A 89 11.37 -5.33 -4.40
C VAL A 89 9.93 -5.24 -4.90
N TYR A 90 9.46 -4.04 -5.23
CA TYR A 90 8.09 -3.84 -5.69
C TYR A 90 7.81 -4.54 -7.02
N ASP A 91 8.71 -4.42 -7.99
CA ASP A 91 8.55 -5.09 -9.27
C ASP A 91 8.54 -6.62 -9.11
N THR A 92 9.49 -7.17 -8.37
CA THR A 92 9.62 -8.62 -8.20
C THR A 92 8.45 -9.23 -7.45
N ILE A 93 8.08 -8.65 -6.30
CA ILE A 93 7.06 -9.24 -5.42
C ILE A 93 5.65 -8.90 -5.90
N TRP A 94 5.38 -7.61 -6.17
CA TRP A 94 4.03 -7.14 -6.46
C TRP A 94 3.67 -7.24 -7.93
N ASN A 95 4.55 -6.87 -8.87
CA ASN A 95 4.24 -6.86 -10.30
C ASN A 95 4.48 -8.21 -10.97
N ARG A 96 5.53 -8.94 -10.57
CA ARG A 96 5.86 -10.25 -11.13
C ARG A 96 5.37 -11.44 -10.32
N ARG A 97 4.76 -11.21 -9.16
CA ARG A 97 4.21 -12.27 -8.30
C ARG A 97 5.26 -13.28 -7.82
N ASN A 98 6.54 -12.91 -7.79
CA ASN A 98 7.59 -13.77 -7.26
C ASN A 98 7.58 -13.69 -5.72
N PHE A 99 6.65 -14.42 -5.10
CA PHE A 99 6.49 -14.42 -3.65
C PHE A 99 7.59 -15.18 -2.90
N SER A 100 8.46 -15.94 -3.59
CA SER A 100 9.63 -16.56 -2.97
C SER A 100 10.64 -15.50 -2.53
N ALA A 101 10.77 -14.41 -3.30
CA ALA A 101 11.66 -13.29 -3.01
C ALA A 101 11.34 -12.57 -1.68
N ILE A 102 10.16 -12.78 -1.11
CA ILE A 102 9.80 -12.22 0.21
C ILE A 102 10.80 -12.67 1.27
N ASN A 103 11.24 -13.93 1.24
CA ASN A 103 12.24 -14.45 2.20
C ASN A 103 13.63 -13.84 2.00
N ASP A 104 13.94 -13.39 0.77
CA ASP A 104 15.25 -12.81 0.46
C ASP A 104 15.35 -11.35 0.94
N VAL A 105 14.22 -10.68 1.09
CA VAL A 105 14.14 -9.25 1.38
C VAL A 105 13.76 -8.99 2.84
N PHE A 106 12.75 -9.69 3.34
CA PHE A 106 12.22 -9.48 4.68
C PHE A 106 12.88 -10.37 5.72
N SER A 107 12.99 -9.87 6.94
CA SER A 107 13.40 -10.65 8.09
C SER A 107 12.37 -11.74 8.38
N ASN A 108 12.81 -12.93 8.83
CA ASN A 108 11.90 -13.98 9.28
C ASN A 108 10.95 -13.51 10.38
N ASN A 109 11.40 -12.55 11.22
CA ASN A 109 10.67 -11.98 12.34
C ASN A 109 10.13 -10.56 12.02
N ILE A 110 9.90 -10.23 10.73
CA ILE A 110 9.35 -8.93 10.33
C ILE A 110 8.15 -8.55 11.20
N GLU A 111 8.12 -7.32 11.68
CA GLU A 111 6.97 -6.73 12.34
C GLU A 111 6.18 -5.88 11.35
N PHE A 112 4.89 -6.12 11.27
CA PHE A 112 3.98 -5.39 10.38
C PHE A 112 2.89 -4.70 11.17
N GLU A 113 2.63 -3.44 10.83
CA GLU A 113 1.46 -2.70 11.26
C GLU A 113 0.83 -1.99 10.05
N GLY A 114 -0.48 -2.14 9.87
CA GLY A 114 -1.17 -1.57 8.71
C GLY A 114 -2.62 -1.19 8.97
N SER A 115 -3.25 -0.69 7.92
CA SER A 115 -4.65 -0.27 7.92
C SER A 115 -5.59 -1.36 8.45
N THR A 116 -6.74 -0.94 8.96
CA THR A 116 -7.78 -1.78 9.60
C THR A 116 -7.30 -2.56 10.83
N GLY A 117 -6.31 -1.99 11.54
CA GLY A 117 -5.79 -2.56 12.77
C GLY A 117 -4.95 -3.81 12.58
N ARG A 118 -4.48 -4.08 11.35
CA ARG A 118 -3.63 -5.25 11.08
C ARG A 118 -2.29 -5.12 11.78
N LYS A 119 -2.01 -6.08 12.65
CA LYS A 119 -0.71 -6.24 13.30
C LYS A 119 -0.36 -7.71 13.31
N PHE A 120 0.82 -8.02 12.80
CA PHE A 120 1.34 -9.38 12.84
C PHE A 120 2.87 -9.40 12.83
N LYS A 121 3.42 -10.57 13.13
CA LYS A 121 4.85 -10.81 13.14
C LYS A 121 5.18 -12.05 12.32
N GLY A 122 6.25 -11.95 11.56
CA GLY A 122 6.81 -13.04 10.79
C GLY A 122 6.46 -13.04 9.31
N VAL A 123 7.45 -13.45 8.52
CA VAL A 123 7.43 -13.43 7.05
C VAL A 123 6.30 -14.28 6.44
N LYS A 124 5.88 -15.35 7.14
CA LYS A 124 4.76 -16.18 6.68
C LYS A 124 3.43 -15.41 6.69
N GLN A 125 3.20 -14.59 7.71
CA GLN A 125 1.99 -13.76 7.81
C GLN A 125 2.01 -12.63 6.77
N LEU A 126 3.16 -11.98 6.59
CA LEU A 126 3.34 -10.98 5.54
C LEU A 126 3.03 -11.56 4.16
N ARG A 127 3.55 -12.75 3.84
CA ARG A 127 3.27 -13.43 2.57
C ARG A 127 1.78 -13.70 2.37
N LYS A 128 1.07 -14.19 3.41
CA LYS A 128 -0.39 -14.40 3.36
C LYS A 128 -1.13 -13.10 3.07
N PHE A 129 -0.72 -12.00 3.70
CA PHE A 129 -1.32 -10.68 3.47
C PHE A 129 -1.10 -10.21 2.03
N ILE A 130 0.13 -10.24 1.52
CA ILE A 130 0.42 -9.85 0.12
C ILE A 130 -0.40 -10.68 -0.87
N ILE A 131 -0.42 -12.01 -0.68
CA ILE A 131 -1.20 -12.92 -1.54
C ILE A 131 -2.69 -12.59 -1.48
N SER A 132 -3.25 -12.22 -0.32
CA SER A 132 -4.67 -11.89 -0.20
C SER A 132 -5.09 -10.64 -0.98
N ILE A 133 -4.19 -9.64 -1.06
CA ILE A 133 -4.40 -8.46 -1.91
C ILE A 133 -4.35 -8.84 -3.39
N VAL A 134 -3.31 -9.58 -3.79
CA VAL A 134 -3.15 -10.03 -5.18
C VAL A 134 -4.28 -10.98 -5.60
N ALA A 135 -4.79 -11.82 -4.70
CA ALA A 135 -5.94 -12.67 -4.99
C ALA A 135 -7.21 -11.86 -5.30
N SER A 136 -7.42 -10.73 -4.62
CA SER A 136 -8.53 -9.82 -4.92
C SER A 136 -8.35 -9.12 -6.27
N PHE A 137 -7.11 -8.74 -6.63
CA PHE A 137 -6.75 -8.02 -7.86
C PHE A 137 -5.65 -8.76 -8.62
N PRO A 138 -5.97 -9.85 -9.37
CA PRO A 138 -4.95 -10.67 -10.02
C PRO A 138 -4.08 -9.94 -11.06
N ASP A 139 -4.64 -8.91 -11.67
CA ASP A 139 -3.97 -8.03 -12.64
C ASP A 139 -3.40 -6.75 -12.02
N LEU A 140 -3.29 -6.67 -10.69
CA LEU A 140 -2.75 -5.50 -9.98
C LEU A 140 -1.39 -5.11 -10.54
N ALA A 141 -1.27 -3.86 -10.98
CA ALA A 141 -0.04 -3.24 -11.39
C ALA A 141 0.29 -2.06 -10.47
N LEU A 142 1.46 -2.08 -9.88
CA LEU A 142 1.89 -1.12 -8.88
C LEU A 142 3.05 -0.26 -9.40
N SER A 143 3.01 1.04 -9.13
CA SER A 143 4.07 2.00 -9.42
C SER A 143 4.48 2.77 -8.16
N ILE A 144 5.78 3.07 -8.06
CA ILE A 144 6.31 3.95 -7.03
C ILE A 144 6.17 5.39 -7.54
N GLU A 145 5.54 6.25 -6.75
CA GLU A 145 5.29 7.66 -7.08
C GLU A 145 6.31 8.58 -6.42
N ASP A 146 6.53 8.40 -5.11
CA ASP A 146 7.52 9.15 -4.33
C ASP A 146 8.32 8.22 -3.43
N LEU A 147 9.57 8.57 -3.19
CA LEU A 147 10.49 7.78 -2.40
C LEU A 147 11.44 8.69 -1.60
N TYR A 148 11.39 8.54 -0.30
CA TYR A 148 12.24 9.26 0.65
C TYR A 148 12.97 8.27 1.53
N TRP A 149 14.19 8.57 1.94
CA TRP A 149 14.95 7.74 2.86
C TRP A 149 15.97 8.53 3.65
N MET A 150 16.35 7.99 4.78
CA MET A 150 17.47 8.40 5.60
C MET A 150 18.25 7.17 6.07
N GLY A 151 19.48 7.39 6.50
CA GLY A 151 20.35 6.31 6.97
C GLY A 151 21.43 5.93 5.97
N ASN A 152 22.12 4.86 6.28
CA ASN A 152 23.26 4.37 5.52
C ASN A 152 23.42 2.84 5.68
N THR A 153 24.40 2.27 4.98
CA THR A 153 24.64 0.82 5.00
C THR A 153 25.11 0.27 6.34
N LYS A 154 25.68 1.09 7.21
CA LYS A 154 26.18 0.68 8.53
C LYS A 154 25.07 0.68 9.57
N ASP A 155 24.29 1.74 9.62
CA ASP A 155 23.29 1.98 10.66
C ASP A 155 21.90 1.48 10.25
N GLY A 156 21.73 1.17 8.96
CA GLY A 156 20.46 0.80 8.35
C GLY A 156 19.77 1.98 7.68
N PHE A 157 18.53 1.73 7.23
CA PHE A 157 17.74 2.74 6.52
C PHE A 157 16.33 2.82 7.11
N LEU A 158 15.79 4.03 7.13
CA LEU A 158 14.37 4.29 7.20
C LEU A 158 13.92 4.79 5.82
N ILE A 159 12.95 4.12 5.23
CA ILE A 159 12.49 4.41 3.88
C ILE A 159 10.99 4.67 3.91
N SER A 160 10.53 5.70 3.23
CA SER A 160 9.12 5.98 3.03
C SER A 160 8.79 6.00 1.54
N ILE A 161 7.78 5.25 1.15
CA ILE A 161 7.43 4.93 -0.23
C ILE A 161 5.97 5.27 -0.45
N ARG A 162 5.69 6.27 -1.28
CA ARG A 162 4.34 6.46 -1.81
C ARG A 162 4.20 5.63 -3.08
N TRP A 163 3.13 4.84 -3.14
CA TRP A 163 2.84 3.98 -4.28
C TRP A 163 1.38 4.14 -4.74
N GLY A 164 1.16 3.93 -6.02
CA GLY A 164 -0.15 3.82 -6.63
C GLY A 164 -0.29 2.49 -7.35
N ALA A 165 -1.50 1.97 -7.44
CA ALA A 165 -1.78 0.73 -8.13
C ALA A 165 -3.15 0.76 -8.82
N VAL A 166 -3.27 -0.04 -9.88
CA VAL A 166 -4.52 -0.27 -10.61
C VAL A 166 -4.72 -1.77 -10.75
N GLY A 167 -5.93 -2.23 -10.52
CA GLY A 167 -6.30 -3.63 -10.71
C GLY A 167 -7.79 -3.82 -10.85
N THR A 168 -8.20 -4.93 -11.44
CA THR A 168 -9.60 -5.32 -11.56
C THR A 168 -9.95 -6.32 -10.46
N HIS A 169 -11.02 -6.06 -9.71
CA HIS A 169 -11.48 -6.95 -8.65
C HIS A 169 -12.12 -8.20 -9.24
N LYS A 170 -11.29 -9.19 -9.55
CA LYS A 170 -11.68 -10.44 -10.24
C LYS A 170 -11.63 -11.68 -9.34
N GLY A 171 -11.02 -11.59 -8.17
CA GLY A 171 -10.83 -12.73 -7.27
C GLY A 171 -11.57 -12.60 -5.95
N ASN A 172 -11.91 -13.75 -5.37
CA ASN A 172 -12.33 -13.81 -3.98
C ASN A 172 -11.13 -13.52 -3.07
N GLY A 173 -11.24 -12.48 -2.26
CA GLY A 173 -10.17 -12.06 -1.35
C GLY A 173 -10.74 -11.31 -0.16
N ILE A 174 -9.94 -10.41 0.39
CA ILE A 174 -10.32 -9.67 1.60
C ILE A 174 -11.46 -8.66 1.39
N TYR A 175 -11.84 -8.39 0.15
CA TYR A 175 -12.91 -7.45 -0.22
C TYR A 175 -14.21 -8.13 -0.66
N GLY A 176 -14.33 -9.45 -0.46
CA GLY A 176 -15.53 -10.23 -0.80
C GLY A 176 -15.54 -10.76 -2.24
N PRO A 177 -16.72 -11.11 -2.77
CA PRO A 177 -16.87 -11.70 -4.09
C PRO A 177 -16.50 -10.71 -5.21
N PRO A 178 -16.00 -11.18 -6.36
CA PRO A 178 -15.52 -10.34 -7.44
C PRO A 178 -16.63 -9.45 -8.03
N THR A 179 -16.32 -8.17 -8.18
CA THR A 179 -17.23 -7.17 -8.77
C THR A 179 -16.93 -6.87 -10.23
N ASN A 180 -15.78 -7.35 -10.75
CA ASN A 180 -15.23 -7.04 -12.07
C ASN A 180 -15.04 -5.54 -12.33
N ARG A 181 -14.88 -4.74 -11.27
CA ARG A 181 -14.62 -3.31 -11.36
C ARG A 181 -13.14 -3.03 -11.33
N GLU A 182 -12.69 -2.09 -12.16
CA GLU A 182 -11.38 -1.50 -12.04
C GLU A 182 -11.32 -0.65 -10.78
N CYS A 183 -10.25 -0.79 -10.02
CA CYS A 183 -10.04 -0.11 -8.77
C CYS A 183 -8.65 0.55 -8.72
N TYR A 184 -8.62 1.77 -8.21
CA TYR A 184 -7.40 2.51 -7.90
C TYR A 184 -7.08 2.34 -6.43
N LEU A 185 -5.84 1.95 -6.16
CA LEU A 185 -5.30 1.84 -4.82
C LEU A 185 -4.10 2.79 -4.73
N TRP A 186 -3.93 3.42 -3.58
CA TRP A 186 -2.69 4.10 -3.28
C TRP A 186 -2.42 4.02 -1.79
N GLY A 187 -1.18 4.14 -1.42
CA GLY A 187 -0.77 4.07 -0.04
C GLY A 187 0.64 4.57 0.19
N ILE A 188 1.00 4.58 1.46
CA ILE A 188 2.35 4.87 1.92
C ILE A 188 2.83 3.67 2.73
N THR A 189 4.00 3.18 2.37
CA THR A 189 4.71 2.14 3.10
C THR A 189 5.99 2.71 3.67
N GLN A 190 6.24 2.45 4.95
CA GLN A 190 7.51 2.78 5.59
C GLN A 190 8.23 1.51 5.99
N TRP A 191 9.52 1.44 5.71
CA TRP A 191 10.38 0.32 6.06
C TRP A 191 11.52 0.74 6.98
N GLU A 192 11.74 -0.06 8.02
CA GLU A 192 12.99 -0.07 8.75
C GLU A 192 13.85 -1.23 8.24
N ILE A 193 15.07 -0.93 7.81
CA ILE A 193 16.00 -1.89 7.24
C ILE A 193 17.24 -1.96 8.11
N LYS A 194 17.60 -3.18 8.52
CA LYS A 194 18.86 -3.49 9.21
C LYS A 194 19.50 -4.73 8.60
N ASN A 195 20.81 -4.75 8.48
CA ASN A 195 21.55 -5.89 7.93
C ASN A 195 21.01 -6.36 6.56
N ASN A 196 20.67 -5.41 5.69
CA ASN A 196 20.07 -5.64 4.36
C ASN A 196 18.73 -6.42 4.38
N LYS A 197 18.02 -6.43 5.51
CA LYS A 197 16.67 -7.01 5.64
C LYS A 197 15.68 -5.96 6.14
N ILE A 198 14.49 -5.97 5.57
CA ILE A 198 13.37 -5.21 6.11
C ILE A 198 12.93 -5.90 7.38
N ILE A 199 13.10 -5.23 8.53
CA ILE A 199 12.80 -5.77 9.86
C ILE A 199 11.45 -5.28 10.37
N LYS A 200 10.97 -4.14 9.86
CA LYS A 200 9.68 -3.58 10.22
C LYS A 200 9.05 -2.88 9.03
N GLU A 201 7.73 -3.02 8.91
CA GLU A 201 6.91 -2.38 7.89
C GLU A 201 5.67 -1.74 8.51
N TRP A 202 5.43 -0.49 8.13
CA TRP A 202 4.15 0.19 8.35
C TRP A 202 3.55 0.48 6.98
N THR A 203 2.32 0.03 6.74
CA THR A 203 1.66 0.24 5.46
C THR A 203 0.26 0.79 5.65
N GLY A 204 0.06 2.04 5.25
CA GLY A 204 -1.23 2.70 5.23
C GLY A 204 -1.79 2.78 3.82
N PHE A 205 -3.05 2.39 3.64
CA PHE A 205 -3.82 2.63 2.42
C PHE A 205 -5.31 2.72 2.76
N ASN A 206 -6.07 3.48 1.97
CA ASN A 206 -7.46 3.75 2.29
C ASN A 206 -8.39 2.63 1.79
N GLU A 207 -8.68 1.66 2.66
CA GLU A 207 -9.57 0.53 2.33
C GLU A 207 -11.04 0.95 2.17
N LEU A 208 -11.48 2.02 2.84
CA LEU A 208 -12.80 2.59 2.59
C LEU A 208 -12.92 3.03 1.13
N ALA A 209 -11.90 3.72 0.61
CA ALA A 209 -11.86 4.16 -0.77
C ALA A 209 -11.92 2.99 -1.77
N ILE A 210 -11.27 1.88 -1.46
CA ILE A 210 -11.35 0.66 -2.28
C ILE A 210 -12.78 0.14 -2.28
N LEU A 211 -13.38 -0.05 -1.11
CA LEU A 211 -14.75 -0.56 -0.99
C LEU A 211 -15.78 0.35 -1.65
N MET A 212 -15.63 1.67 -1.56
CA MET A 212 -16.51 2.62 -2.26
C MET A 212 -16.46 2.43 -3.78
N GLN A 213 -15.29 2.18 -4.37
CA GLN A 213 -15.14 1.89 -5.79
C GLN A 213 -15.79 0.55 -6.18
N LEU A 214 -15.74 -0.44 -5.30
CA LEU A 214 -16.26 -1.78 -5.56
C LEU A 214 -17.78 -1.87 -5.36
N LEU A 215 -18.36 -1.12 -4.42
CA LEU A 215 -19.74 -1.28 -3.95
C LEU A 215 -20.69 -0.16 -4.40
N GLY A 216 -20.18 1.00 -4.81
CA GLY A 216 -21.01 2.09 -5.32
C GLY A 216 -21.83 1.67 -6.55
N ASP A 217 -23.01 2.26 -6.76
CA ASP A 217 -23.83 1.98 -7.93
C ASP A 217 -23.11 2.43 -9.22
N LYS A 218 -23.35 1.74 -10.34
CA LYS A 218 -22.84 2.18 -11.63
C LYS A 218 -23.62 3.43 -12.04
N LYS A 219 -22.95 4.56 -12.09
CA LYS A 219 -23.47 5.78 -12.72
C LYS A 219 -23.32 5.68 -14.23
#